data_8ec5676546dd348a1db5e01d47005adc
#
_entry.id   8ec5676546dd348a1db5e01d47005adc
#
_cell.length_a   1.000
_cell.length_b   1.000
_cell.length_c   1.000
_cell.angle_alpha   90.00
_cell.angle_beta   90.00
_cell.angle_gamma   90.00
#
_symmetry.space_group_name_H-M   'P 1'
#
loop_
_entity.id
_entity.type
_entity.pdbx_description
1 polymer ?
#
loop_
_entity_poly.entity_id
_entity_poly.type
_entity_poly.pdbx_seq_one_letter_code
_entity_poly.pdbx_strand_id
1 'polypeptide(L)'
;MPTGSKDFMKKIGRLLAVVSLFYAAAAPVRSREHDLPGAGLVMELSASYDDALQVLQEVVHDRTIRGTYMFDREKTLTEAVTVESTPFFERWDGPGKVFYKVRTEAVAPRHFRESADTGTVAVRYVLTSVGPERMRLRIDAIFVEKAHRVAHASDGTVENSEYKAIEERLQAIQSAQQEAADAKRHRESIELAQQSLLRQREDESSRLATAQSSARDLEHRVDALRHEVERRVKAPGARLKAAPFLSAANIAELAAYTEVVVVIVTPHWLGVETPQSQRGWLPVEQLETLP
;
A
#
# COMPACT_ATOMS: atom_id res chain seq x y z
N MET A 1 36.55 26.30 23.25
CA MET A 1 35.29 25.73 23.78
C MET A 1 34.14 26.22 22.94
N PRO A 2 33.39 25.35 22.32
CA PRO A 2 31.94 25.54 22.24
C PRO A 2 31.18 24.27 22.58
N THR A 3 30.28 24.38 23.52
CA THR A 3 29.20 23.48 23.90
C THR A 3 28.02 23.71 22.94
N GLY A 4 27.65 22.73 22.15
CA GLY A 4 26.51 22.87 21.22
C GLY A 4 26.14 21.61 20.45
N SER A 5 25.97 20.48 21.13
CA SER A 5 25.55 19.24 20.43
C SER A 5 24.61 18.35 21.25
N LYS A 6 23.70 18.92 22.02
CA LYS A 6 22.67 18.13 22.75
C LYS A 6 21.22 18.49 22.46
N ASP A 7 20.95 19.55 21.68
CA ASP A 7 19.58 19.98 21.41
C ASP A 7 18.99 19.45 20.06
N PHE A 8 19.79 18.82 19.23
CA PHE A 8 19.30 18.30 17.93
C PHE A 8 18.59 16.94 18.03
N MET A 9 18.89 16.16 19.08
CA MET A 9 18.28 14.82 19.25
C MET A 9 16.95 14.82 20.02
N LYS A 10 16.53 15.92 20.62
CA LYS A 10 15.23 16.02 21.32
C LYS A 10 14.05 16.42 20.43
N LYS A 11 14.28 16.87 19.20
CA LYS A 11 13.20 17.27 18.26
C LYS A 11 12.71 16.15 17.33
N ILE A 12 13.42 15.04 17.22
CA ILE A 12 13.00 13.90 16.38
C ILE A 12 12.10 12.91 17.14
N GLY A 13 12.11 12.95 18.46
CA GLY A 13 11.32 12.04 19.32
C GLY A 13 9.83 12.41 19.50
N ARG A 14 9.33 13.50 18.94
CA ARG A 14 7.95 13.97 19.17
C ARG A 14 6.99 13.87 17.99
N LEU A 15 7.41 13.28 16.88
CA LEU A 15 6.55 13.19 15.67
C LEU A 15 6.08 11.77 15.33
N LEU A 16 6.25 10.79 16.23
CA LEU A 16 5.86 9.39 16.04
C LEU A 16 4.80 8.90 17.03
N ALA A 17 4.10 9.79 17.71
CA ALA A 17 3.14 9.41 18.77
C ALA A 17 1.69 9.91 18.55
N VAL A 18 1.25 10.14 17.32
CA VAL A 18 -0.15 10.56 17.05
C VAL A 18 -0.72 9.90 15.79
N VAL A 19 -0.57 8.58 15.65
CA VAL A 19 -1.44 7.80 14.71
C VAL A 19 -1.72 6.43 15.33
N SER A 20 -2.28 6.42 16.53
CA SER A 20 -2.78 5.19 17.15
C SER A 20 -3.97 5.54 18.03
N LEU A 21 -5.02 6.11 17.46
CA LEU A 21 -6.32 6.16 18.14
C LEU A 21 -7.42 6.27 17.09
N PHE A 22 -8.45 5.45 17.32
CA PHE A 22 -9.74 5.32 16.63
C PHE A 22 -9.83 4.23 15.55
N TYR A 23 -9.56 2.97 15.97
CA TYR A 23 -10.47 1.90 15.60
C TYR A 23 -11.25 1.51 16.85
N ALA A 24 -12.19 2.33 17.23
CA ALA A 24 -13.29 1.89 18.07
C ALA A 24 -14.13 0.98 17.18
N ALA A 25 -13.94 -0.32 17.31
CA ALA A 25 -14.89 -1.30 16.83
C ALA A 25 -16.24 -0.92 17.44
N ALA A 26 -17.12 -0.33 16.64
CA ALA A 26 -18.52 -0.17 16.99
C ALA A 26 -19.08 -1.58 17.16
N ALA A 27 -19.10 -2.07 18.40
CA ALA A 27 -19.83 -3.27 18.73
C ALA A 27 -21.26 -3.08 18.23
N PRO A 28 -21.85 -4.07 17.51
CA PRO A 28 -23.22 -3.95 17.04
C PRO A 28 -24.10 -3.71 18.26
N VAL A 29 -24.81 -2.59 18.27
CA VAL A 29 -25.84 -2.30 19.26
C VAL A 29 -26.95 -3.33 19.03
N ARG A 30 -26.93 -4.39 19.81
CA ARG A 30 -28.00 -5.37 19.85
C ARG A 30 -29.19 -4.73 20.59
N SER A 31 -30.01 -4.01 19.87
CA SER A 31 -31.36 -3.70 20.36
C SER A 31 -32.21 -4.96 20.24
N ARG A 32 -32.26 -5.74 21.32
CA ARG A 32 -33.24 -6.83 21.47
C ARG A 32 -34.61 -6.22 21.75
N GLU A 33 -35.37 -6.00 20.70
CA GLU A 33 -36.82 -5.88 20.81
C GLU A 33 -37.39 -7.32 20.83
N HIS A 34 -37.26 -8.00 21.97
CA HIS A 34 -37.58 -9.40 22.10
C HIS A 34 -38.33 -9.65 23.38
N ASP A 35 -39.64 -9.29 23.41
CA ASP A 35 -40.47 -9.57 24.60
C ASP A 35 -41.86 -10.11 24.31
N LEU A 36 -42.23 -10.42 23.06
CA LEU A 36 -43.50 -11.12 22.78
C LEU A 36 -43.27 -12.34 21.94
N PRO A 37 -43.79 -13.53 22.36
CA PRO A 37 -43.75 -14.75 21.56
C PRO A 37 -44.44 -14.53 20.20
N GLY A 38 -43.72 -14.72 19.11
CA GLY A 38 -44.21 -14.48 17.75
C GLY A 38 -43.97 -13.07 17.19
N ALA A 39 -43.24 -12.22 17.92
CA ALA A 39 -42.92 -10.86 17.47
C ALA A 39 -41.88 -10.81 16.30
N GLY A 40 -41.29 -11.96 15.93
CA GLY A 40 -40.20 -12.03 14.97
C GLY A 40 -38.86 -11.51 15.53
N LEU A 41 -37.79 -11.68 14.77
CA LEU A 41 -36.47 -11.15 15.08
C LEU A 41 -36.22 -9.89 14.26
N VAL A 42 -35.84 -8.79 14.89
CA VAL A 42 -35.44 -7.56 14.22
C VAL A 42 -33.98 -7.25 14.58
N MET A 43 -33.12 -7.16 13.58
CA MET A 43 -31.68 -6.90 13.73
C MET A 43 -31.20 -5.84 12.77
N GLU A 44 -30.15 -5.11 13.16
CA GLU A 44 -29.45 -4.20 12.27
C GLU A 44 -28.20 -4.88 11.71
N LEU A 45 -27.99 -4.75 10.40
CA LEU A 45 -26.83 -5.22 9.66
C LEU A 45 -25.98 -4.03 9.23
N SER A 46 -24.68 -4.08 9.49
CA SER A 46 -23.72 -3.10 9.00
C SER A 46 -23.25 -3.52 7.61
N ALA A 47 -23.96 -3.12 6.58
CA ALA A 47 -23.67 -3.47 5.19
C ALA A 47 -24.31 -2.48 4.21
N SER A 48 -23.81 -2.46 2.98
CA SER A 48 -24.49 -1.81 1.87
C SER A 48 -25.80 -2.53 1.56
N TYR A 49 -26.74 -1.82 0.92
CA TYR A 49 -28.02 -2.44 0.50
C TYR A 49 -27.79 -3.61 -0.47
N ASP A 50 -26.83 -3.45 -1.40
CA ASP A 50 -26.56 -4.46 -2.42
C ASP A 50 -25.95 -5.73 -1.82
N ASP A 51 -24.97 -5.59 -0.91
CA ASP A 51 -24.37 -6.75 -0.21
C ASP A 51 -25.40 -7.47 0.65
N ALA A 52 -26.20 -6.73 1.42
CA ALA A 52 -27.25 -7.30 2.26
C ALA A 52 -28.32 -8.00 1.43
N LEU A 53 -28.70 -7.41 0.30
CA LEU A 53 -29.68 -7.99 -0.62
C LEU A 53 -29.14 -9.27 -1.28
N GLN A 54 -27.89 -9.26 -1.74
CA GLN A 54 -27.25 -10.43 -2.34
C GLN A 54 -27.24 -11.59 -1.36
N VAL A 55 -26.72 -11.36 -0.15
CA VAL A 55 -26.64 -12.40 0.89
C VAL A 55 -28.01 -12.92 1.26
N LEU A 56 -28.99 -12.03 1.42
CA LEU A 56 -30.35 -12.44 1.73
C LEU A 56 -30.96 -13.31 0.61
N GLN A 57 -30.74 -12.96 -0.65
CA GLN A 57 -31.17 -13.77 -1.79
C GLN A 57 -30.50 -15.15 -1.79
N GLU A 58 -29.21 -15.23 -1.51
CA GLU A 58 -28.48 -16.50 -1.41
C GLU A 58 -29.06 -17.40 -0.29
N VAL A 59 -29.34 -16.83 0.89
CA VAL A 59 -29.92 -17.58 2.00
C VAL A 59 -31.36 -17.99 1.68
N VAL A 60 -32.15 -17.13 1.07
CA VAL A 60 -33.54 -17.46 0.71
C VAL A 60 -33.60 -18.56 -0.36
N HIS A 61 -32.66 -18.63 -1.28
CA HIS A 61 -32.63 -19.63 -2.36
C HIS A 61 -31.87 -20.91 -2.02
N ASP A 62 -31.24 -21.03 -0.86
CA ASP A 62 -30.45 -22.22 -0.49
C ASP A 62 -31.27 -23.47 -0.13
N ARG A 63 -32.60 -23.38 -0.23
CA ARG A 63 -33.55 -24.46 -0.03
C ARG A 63 -33.52 -25.07 1.38
N THR A 64 -33.01 -24.35 2.37
CA THR A 64 -32.83 -24.87 3.73
C THR A 64 -33.43 -23.90 4.75
N ILE A 65 -34.29 -24.35 5.65
CA ILE A 65 -34.74 -23.63 6.83
C ILE A 65 -34.00 -24.18 8.05
N ARG A 66 -33.27 -23.31 8.75
CA ARG A 66 -32.41 -23.66 9.88
C ARG A 66 -33.13 -23.49 11.20
N GLY A 67 -32.61 -24.17 12.23
CA GLY A 67 -33.13 -24.02 13.62
C GLY A 67 -34.47 -24.69 13.87
N THR A 68 -34.89 -25.60 13.02
CA THR A 68 -36.20 -26.29 13.16
C THR A 68 -36.19 -27.48 14.08
N TYR A 69 -35.07 -28.20 14.21
CA TYR A 69 -34.87 -29.36 15.11
C TYR A 69 -36.03 -30.33 15.13
N MET A 70 -36.31 -30.98 14.00
CA MET A 70 -37.37 -32.00 13.90
C MET A 70 -37.11 -33.21 14.85
N PHE A 71 -35.87 -33.65 14.91
CA PHE A 71 -35.37 -34.62 15.85
C PHE A 71 -34.02 -34.11 16.36
N ASP A 72 -33.53 -34.61 17.48
CA ASP A 72 -32.28 -34.14 18.11
C ASP A 72 -31.04 -34.14 17.16
N ARG A 73 -31.17 -34.72 15.97
CA ARG A 73 -30.12 -34.79 14.95
C ARG A 73 -30.31 -33.88 13.75
N GLU A 74 -31.53 -33.44 13.44
CA GLU A 74 -31.82 -32.63 12.26
C GLU A 74 -32.06 -31.16 12.64
N LYS A 75 -31.00 -30.36 12.56
CA LYS A 75 -31.05 -28.94 12.87
C LYS A 75 -31.65 -28.09 11.75
N THR A 76 -31.96 -28.68 10.60
CA THR A 76 -32.38 -27.99 9.40
C THR A 76 -33.45 -28.78 8.64
N LEU A 77 -34.40 -28.05 8.03
CA LEU A 77 -35.32 -28.58 7.03
C LEU A 77 -34.79 -28.30 5.64
N THR A 78 -34.57 -29.36 4.87
CA THR A 78 -34.19 -29.25 3.46
C THR A 78 -35.43 -29.16 2.54
N GLU A 79 -35.21 -28.92 1.24
CA GLU A 79 -36.23 -28.81 0.20
C GLU A 79 -37.24 -27.66 0.39
N ALA A 80 -36.86 -26.63 1.11
CA ALA A 80 -37.63 -25.40 1.14
C ALA A 80 -37.64 -24.71 -0.22
N VAL A 81 -38.71 -24.03 -0.53
CA VAL A 81 -38.90 -23.33 -1.80
C VAL A 81 -39.09 -21.84 -1.54
N THR A 82 -38.46 -21.03 -2.35
CA THR A 82 -38.69 -19.57 -2.37
C THR A 82 -39.99 -19.27 -3.11
N VAL A 83 -40.82 -18.45 -2.53
CA VAL A 83 -42.09 -18.00 -3.12
C VAL A 83 -42.25 -16.49 -3.05
N GLU A 84 -42.94 -15.91 -3.99
CA GLU A 84 -43.15 -14.44 -4.03
C GLU A 84 -44.22 -14.00 -3.02
N SER A 85 -45.16 -14.88 -2.69
CA SER A 85 -46.24 -14.64 -1.73
C SER A 85 -46.65 -15.92 -1.07
N THR A 86 -47.24 -15.84 0.09
CA THR A 86 -47.77 -17.00 0.83
C THR A 86 -49.01 -16.62 1.61
N PRO A 87 -50.00 -17.55 1.73
CA PRO A 87 -51.19 -17.34 2.53
C PRO A 87 -50.91 -17.43 4.04
N PHE A 88 -49.70 -17.80 4.45
CA PHE A 88 -49.38 -18.05 5.86
C PHE A 88 -48.99 -16.76 6.61
N PHE A 89 -48.66 -15.67 5.90
CA PHE A 89 -48.41 -14.36 6.46
C PHE A 89 -49.40 -13.37 5.88
N GLU A 90 -49.81 -12.39 6.70
CA GLU A 90 -50.49 -11.22 6.18
C GLU A 90 -49.57 -10.48 5.17
N ARG A 91 -50.22 -9.86 4.19
CA ARG A 91 -49.51 -9.05 3.19
C ARG A 91 -48.70 -7.96 3.91
N TRP A 92 -47.44 -7.85 3.52
CA TRP A 92 -46.56 -6.81 4.05
C TRP A 92 -46.84 -5.50 3.36
N ASP A 93 -47.37 -4.52 4.10
CA ASP A 93 -47.67 -3.17 3.59
C ASP A 93 -46.63 -2.13 4.05
N GLY A 94 -45.60 -2.56 4.80
CA GLY A 94 -44.50 -1.72 5.28
C GLY A 94 -43.41 -1.49 4.25
N PRO A 95 -42.44 -0.62 4.56
CA PRO A 95 -41.29 -0.41 3.72
C PRO A 95 -40.39 -1.65 3.69
N GLY A 96 -39.60 -1.77 2.57
CA GLY A 96 -38.58 -2.81 2.42
C GLY A 96 -38.93 -3.85 1.37
N LYS A 97 -37.93 -4.71 1.10
CA LYS A 97 -38.06 -5.84 0.18
C LYS A 97 -38.35 -7.11 0.98
N VAL A 98 -39.37 -7.85 0.55
CA VAL A 98 -39.87 -9.02 1.25
C VAL A 98 -39.53 -10.28 0.47
N PHE A 99 -39.13 -11.32 1.19
CA PHE A 99 -38.87 -12.67 0.66
C PHE A 99 -39.55 -13.69 1.55
N TYR A 100 -39.95 -14.80 0.93
CA TYR A 100 -40.57 -15.92 1.64
C TYR A 100 -39.86 -17.22 1.28
N LYS A 101 -39.64 -18.05 2.29
CA LYS A 101 -39.15 -19.41 2.17
C LYS A 101 -40.14 -20.37 2.82
N VAL A 102 -40.57 -21.38 2.11
CA VAL A 102 -41.65 -22.27 2.54
C VAL A 102 -41.24 -23.73 2.39
N ARG A 103 -41.49 -24.54 3.42
CA ARG A 103 -41.34 -25.98 3.37
C ARG A 103 -42.68 -26.66 3.77
N THR A 104 -43.28 -27.30 2.79
CA THR A 104 -44.51 -28.08 3.01
C THR A 104 -44.19 -29.49 3.52
N GLU A 105 -45.21 -30.17 4.07
CA GLU A 105 -45.09 -31.55 4.61
C GLU A 105 -43.97 -31.68 5.64
N ALA A 106 -43.75 -30.66 6.43
CA ALA A 106 -42.85 -30.73 7.59
C ALA A 106 -43.55 -31.40 8.76
N VAL A 107 -42.87 -32.33 9.41
CA VAL A 107 -43.35 -32.88 10.70
C VAL A 107 -43.14 -31.80 11.76
N ALA A 108 -44.08 -31.63 12.71
CA ALA A 108 -44.10 -30.60 13.72
C ALA A 108 -42.71 -30.31 14.32
N PRO A 109 -42.10 -29.19 14.00
CA PRO A 109 -40.75 -28.91 14.49
C PRO A 109 -40.80 -28.48 15.96
N ARG A 110 -39.80 -28.90 16.74
CA ARG A 110 -39.75 -28.70 18.19
C ARG A 110 -39.81 -27.23 18.63
N HIS A 111 -39.37 -26.31 17.81
CA HIS A 111 -39.27 -24.87 18.13
C HIS A 111 -40.50 -24.05 17.74
N PHE A 112 -41.61 -24.72 17.41
CA PHE A 112 -42.91 -24.10 17.23
C PHE A 112 -43.82 -24.55 18.36
N ARG A 113 -44.41 -23.59 19.07
CA ARG A 113 -45.18 -23.87 20.30
C ARG A 113 -46.40 -24.74 19.99
N GLU A 114 -46.57 -25.80 20.79
CA GLU A 114 -47.73 -26.65 20.77
C GLU A 114 -48.07 -27.27 19.41
N SER A 115 -47.10 -27.33 18.49
CA SER A 115 -47.32 -28.00 17.21
C SER A 115 -47.36 -29.51 17.37
N ALA A 116 -48.30 -30.20 16.77
CA ALA A 116 -48.52 -31.62 16.98
C ALA A 116 -48.70 -32.49 15.71
N ASP A 117 -48.68 -31.93 14.52
CA ASP A 117 -49.01 -32.61 13.26
C ASP A 117 -48.04 -32.29 12.14
N THR A 118 -48.27 -32.82 10.96
CA THR A 118 -47.60 -32.38 9.74
C THR A 118 -48.16 -31.06 9.27
N GLY A 119 -47.30 -30.20 8.72
CA GLY A 119 -47.74 -28.90 8.27
C GLY A 119 -46.75 -28.20 7.37
N THR A 120 -46.79 -26.90 7.38
CA THR A 120 -45.92 -26.07 6.57
C THR A 120 -45.15 -25.08 7.46
N VAL A 121 -43.82 -25.09 7.34
CA VAL A 121 -42.98 -24.04 7.89
C VAL A 121 -42.85 -22.94 6.86
N ALA A 122 -43.13 -21.71 7.27
CA ALA A 122 -42.94 -20.54 6.44
C ALA A 122 -42.08 -19.51 7.18
N VAL A 123 -41.10 -18.94 6.47
CA VAL A 123 -40.21 -17.87 6.96
C VAL A 123 -40.36 -16.65 6.07
N ARG A 124 -40.58 -15.51 6.67
CA ARG A 124 -40.61 -14.21 6.00
C ARG A 124 -39.37 -13.40 6.39
N TYR A 125 -38.74 -12.81 5.41
CA TYR A 125 -37.62 -11.90 5.58
C TYR A 125 -37.99 -10.53 5.00
N VAL A 126 -37.77 -9.47 5.76
CA VAL A 126 -38.00 -8.09 5.33
C VAL A 126 -36.72 -7.29 5.49
N LEU A 127 -36.15 -6.83 4.38
CA LEU A 127 -34.97 -6.01 4.35
C LEU A 127 -35.35 -4.54 4.11
N THR A 128 -34.98 -3.68 5.04
CA THR A 128 -35.26 -2.23 4.97
C THR A 128 -33.97 -1.43 5.12
N SER A 129 -33.73 -0.47 4.24
CA SER A 129 -32.62 0.47 4.38
C SER A 129 -32.94 1.48 5.48
N VAL A 130 -31.99 1.65 6.42
CA VAL A 130 -32.07 2.62 7.52
C VAL A 130 -31.02 3.73 7.33
N GLY A 131 -30.01 3.48 6.49
CA GLY A 131 -28.95 4.41 6.16
C GLY A 131 -28.04 3.83 5.07
N PRO A 132 -27.02 4.57 4.62
CA PRO A 132 -26.15 4.13 3.51
C PRO A 132 -25.50 2.75 3.72
N GLU A 133 -25.08 2.48 4.94
CA GLU A 133 -24.39 1.21 5.34
C GLU A 133 -25.10 0.56 6.54
N ARG A 134 -26.37 0.83 6.70
CA ARG A 134 -27.17 0.22 7.78
C ARG A 134 -28.49 -0.28 7.23
N MET A 135 -28.69 -1.59 7.36
CA MET A 135 -29.90 -2.27 6.96
C MET A 135 -30.60 -2.82 8.20
N ARG A 136 -31.90 -2.83 8.19
CA ARG A 136 -32.73 -3.51 9.18
C ARG A 136 -33.31 -4.73 8.54
N LEU A 137 -33.03 -5.89 9.15
CA LEU A 137 -33.57 -7.18 8.76
C LEU A 137 -34.56 -7.65 9.80
N ARG A 138 -35.78 -7.94 9.35
CA ARG A 138 -36.79 -8.62 10.14
C ARG A 138 -36.98 -10.02 9.61
N ILE A 139 -37.03 -11.02 10.50
CA ILE A 139 -37.30 -12.42 10.18
C ILE A 139 -38.45 -12.89 11.07
N ASP A 140 -39.46 -13.45 10.43
CA ASP A 140 -40.61 -14.04 11.11
C ASP A 140 -40.76 -15.49 10.64
N ALA A 141 -40.95 -16.44 11.56
CA ALA A 141 -41.15 -17.85 11.24
C ALA A 141 -42.42 -18.41 11.91
N ILE A 142 -43.20 -19.14 11.14
CA ILE A 142 -44.42 -19.78 11.60
C ILE A 142 -44.52 -21.22 11.09
N PHE A 143 -45.19 -22.06 11.83
CA PHE A 143 -45.60 -23.40 11.42
C PHE A 143 -47.13 -23.45 11.35
N VAL A 144 -47.69 -23.92 10.24
CA VAL A 144 -49.14 -24.03 10.07
C VAL A 144 -49.50 -25.49 9.87
N GLU A 145 -50.31 -26.04 10.78
CA GLU A 145 -50.78 -27.42 10.72
C GLU A 145 -51.65 -27.68 9.50
N LYS A 146 -51.47 -28.83 8.88
CA LYS A 146 -52.19 -29.22 7.66
C LYS A 146 -53.67 -29.51 7.97
N ALA A 147 -53.94 -30.25 9.07
CA ALA A 147 -55.26 -30.68 9.43
C ALA A 147 -56.15 -29.55 9.96
N HIS A 148 -55.68 -28.79 10.91
CA HIS A 148 -56.45 -27.79 11.62
C HIS A 148 -56.23 -26.34 11.20
N ARG A 149 -55.21 -26.12 10.35
CA ARG A 149 -54.76 -24.77 9.90
C ARG A 149 -54.44 -23.83 11.06
N VAL A 150 -54.06 -24.37 12.19
CA VAL A 150 -53.59 -23.60 13.33
C VAL A 150 -52.19 -23.11 13.06
N ALA A 151 -51.92 -21.84 13.25
CA ALA A 151 -50.62 -21.24 13.10
C ALA A 151 -49.90 -21.20 14.46
N HIS A 152 -48.70 -21.73 14.52
CA HIS A 152 -47.84 -21.75 15.69
C HIS A 152 -46.64 -20.86 15.46
N ALA A 153 -46.41 -19.93 16.38
CA ALA A 153 -45.26 -19.04 16.32
C ALA A 153 -43.97 -19.76 16.73
N SER A 154 -42.87 -19.41 16.10
CA SER A 154 -41.53 -19.81 16.52
C SER A 154 -41.19 -19.31 17.94
N ASP A 155 -40.34 -20.03 18.64
CA ASP A 155 -39.70 -19.55 19.88
C ASP A 155 -38.52 -18.61 19.66
N GLY A 156 -38.24 -18.26 18.40
CA GLY A 156 -37.11 -17.41 17.97
C GLY A 156 -35.89 -18.18 17.51
N THR A 157 -35.85 -19.52 17.65
CA THR A 157 -34.68 -20.31 17.26
C THR A 157 -34.48 -20.36 15.77
N VAL A 158 -35.54 -20.43 14.97
CA VAL A 158 -35.50 -20.41 13.50
C VAL A 158 -34.97 -19.07 13.02
N GLU A 159 -35.53 -17.99 13.51
CA GLU A 159 -35.16 -16.63 13.15
C GLU A 159 -33.70 -16.33 13.48
N ASN A 160 -33.24 -16.70 14.68
CA ASN A 160 -31.83 -16.55 15.06
C ASN A 160 -30.89 -17.40 14.20
N SER A 161 -31.29 -18.61 13.82
CA SER A 161 -30.45 -19.49 12.98
C SER A 161 -30.36 -19.00 11.55
N GLU A 162 -31.46 -18.48 10.98
CA GLU A 162 -31.46 -17.85 9.66
C GLU A 162 -30.66 -16.53 9.66
N TYR A 163 -30.83 -15.71 10.71
CA TYR A 163 -30.03 -14.50 10.88
C TYR A 163 -28.52 -14.81 10.93
N LYS A 164 -28.13 -15.83 11.71
CA LYS A 164 -26.73 -16.24 11.81
C LYS A 164 -26.16 -16.66 10.46
N ALA A 165 -26.92 -17.39 9.64
CA ALA A 165 -26.49 -17.77 8.30
C ALA A 165 -26.30 -16.55 7.36
N ILE A 166 -27.13 -15.51 7.52
CA ILE A 166 -26.99 -14.24 6.79
C ILE A 166 -25.75 -13.50 7.28
N GLU A 167 -25.55 -13.40 8.59
CA GLU A 167 -24.41 -12.72 9.20
C GLU A 167 -23.08 -13.36 8.78
N GLU A 168 -22.98 -14.71 8.82
CA GLU A 168 -21.78 -15.45 8.41
C GLU A 168 -21.43 -15.21 6.93
N ARG A 169 -22.41 -15.19 6.04
CA ARG A 169 -22.18 -14.91 4.61
C ARG A 169 -21.80 -13.45 4.37
N LEU A 170 -22.42 -12.54 5.09
CA LEU A 170 -22.09 -11.12 5.00
C LEU A 170 -20.66 -10.84 5.44
N GLN A 171 -20.22 -11.45 6.56
CA GLN A 171 -18.85 -11.37 7.03
C GLN A 171 -17.86 -11.96 6.01
N ALA A 172 -18.22 -13.06 5.33
CA ALA A 172 -17.37 -13.63 4.28
C ALA A 172 -17.19 -12.68 3.08
N ILE A 173 -18.26 -12.00 2.65
CA ILE A 173 -18.16 -10.99 1.57
C ILE A 173 -17.29 -9.81 2.02
N GLN A 174 -17.52 -9.29 3.22
CA GLN A 174 -16.75 -8.15 3.75
C GLN A 174 -15.27 -8.48 3.91
N SER A 175 -14.94 -9.69 4.39
CA SER A 175 -13.53 -10.12 4.50
C SER A 175 -12.88 -10.25 3.12
N ALA A 176 -13.56 -10.83 2.14
CA ALA A 176 -13.06 -10.95 0.77
C ALA A 176 -12.84 -9.56 0.11
N GLN A 177 -13.76 -8.62 0.32
CA GLN A 177 -13.61 -7.23 -0.16
C GLN A 177 -12.42 -6.54 0.50
N GLN A 178 -12.24 -6.72 1.81
CA GLN A 178 -11.10 -6.15 2.54
C GLN A 178 -9.77 -6.73 2.06
N GLU A 179 -9.68 -8.05 1.91
CA GLU A 179 -8.48 -8.71 1.37
C GLU A 179 -8.14 -8.23 -0.04
N ALA A 180 -9.14 -8.06 -0.91
CA ALA A 180 -8.95 -7.53 -2.25
C ALA A 180 -8.45 -6.08 -2.23
N ALA A 181 -8.98 -5.24 -1.34
CA ALA A 181 -8.54 -3.86 -1.16
C ALA A 181 -7.10 -3.77 -0.63
N ASP A 182 -6.74 -4.64 0.32
CA ASP A 182 -5.39 -4.69 0.88
C ASP A 182 -4.37 -5.21 -0.15
N ALA A 183 -4.73 -6.22 -0.93
CA ALA A 183 -3.91 -6.72 -2.03
C ALA A 183 -3.68 -5.64 -3.11
N LYS A 184 -4.69 -4.84 -3.41
CA LYS A 184 -4.56 -3.70 -4.34
C LYS A 184 -3.60 -2.64 -3.80
N ARG A 185 -3.77 -2.22 -2.54
CA ARG A 185 -2.87 -1.25 -1.88
C ARG A 185 -1.43 -1.74 -1.84
N HIS A 186 -1.23 -3.03 -1.57
CA HIS A 186 0.10 -3.63 -1.56
C HIS A 186 0.77 -3.59 -2.94
N ARG A 187 0.03 -3.92 -4.01
CA ARG A 187 0.53 -3.81 -5.39
C ARG A 187 0.91 -2.38 -5.75
N GLU A 188 0.06 -1.41 -5.45
CA GLU A 188 0.32 0.02 -5.68
C GLU A 188 1.58 0.49 -4.92
N SER A 189 1.78 0.03 -3.67
CA SER A 189 2.96 0.38 -2.88
C SER A 189 4.25 -0.19 -3.47
N ILE A 190 4.24 -1.43 -3.97
CA ILE A 190 5.38 -2.04 -4.66
C ILE A 190 5.71 -1.27 -5.95
N GLU A 191 4.71 -0.91 -6.73
CA GLU A 191 4.89 -0.19 -7.97
C GLU A 191 5.51 1.20 -7.75
N LEU A 192 5.02 1.93 -6.76
CA LEU A 192 5.61 3.21 -6.34
C LEU A 192 7.06 3.06 -5.86
N ALA A 193 7.36 2.00 -5.09
CA ALA A 193 8.72 1.73 -4.64
C ALA A 193 9.66 1.40 -5.80
N GLN A 194 9.21 0.62 -6.79
CA GLN A 194 9.98 0.33 -8.00
C GLN A 194 10.25 1.59 -8.83
N GLN A 195 9.25 2.44 -9.03
CA GLN A 195 9.41 3.71 -9.74
C GLN A 195 10.41 4.63 -9.03
N SER A 196 10.35 4.72 -7.70
CA SER A 196 11.30 5.52 -6.93
C SER A 196 12.74 5.03 -7.06
N LEU A 197 12.95 3.70 -7.05
CA LEU A 197 14.25 3.08 -7.24
C LEU A 197 14.81 3.33 -8.65
N LEU A 198 13.98 3.26 -9.68
CA LEU A 198 14.39 3.57 -11.05
C LEU A 198 14.84 5.02 -11.19
N ARG A 199 14.08 5.98 -10.64
CA ARG A 199 14.47 7.41 -10.62
C ARG A 199 15.79 7.62 -9.89
N GLN A 200 16.01 6.98 -8.74
CA GLN A 200 17.28 7.08 -8.02
C GLN A 200 18.46 6.58 -8.86
N ARG A 201 18.29 5.46 -9.58
CA ARG A 201 19.34 4.94 -10.49
C ARG A 201 19.61 5.88 -11.66
N GLU A 202 18.60 6.48 -12.24
CA GLU A 202 18.74 7.48 -13.30
C GLU A 202 19.48 8.72 -12.81
N ASP A 203 19.13 9.25 -11.64
CA ASP A 203 19.81 10.38 -11.01
C ASP A 203 21.28 10.06 -10.70
N GLU A 204 21.55 8.89 -10.16
CA GLU A 204 22.91 8.43 -9.86
C GLU A 204 23.77 8.29 -11.14
N SER A 205 23.21 7.68 -12.18
CA SER A 205 23.88 7.55 -13.47
C SER A 205 24.19 8.91 -14.13
N SER A 206 23.26 9.84 -14.02
CA SER A 206 23.43 11.23 -14.51
C SER A 206 24.53 11.96 -13.74
N ARG A 207 24.59 11.81 -12.40
CA ARG A 207 25.66 12.40 -11.59
C ARG A 207 27.03 11.81 -11.92
N LEU A 208 27.11 10.51 -12.13
CA LEU A 208 28.36 9.85 -12.56
C LEU A 208 28.82 10.34 -13.93
N ALA A 209 27.93 10.46 -14.90
CA ALA A 209 28.26 10.99 -16.22
C ALA A 209 28.76 12.44 -16.14
N THR A 210 28.12 13.29 -15.33
CA THR A 210 28.56 14.67 -15.11
C THR A 210 29.91 14.72 -14.43
N ALA A 211 30.17 13.90 -13.42
CA ALA A 211 31.45 13.84 -12.73
C ALA A 211 32.58 13.38 -13.68
N GLN A 212 32.31 12.39 -14.54
CA GLN A 212 33.28 11.94 -15.54
C GLN A 212 33.59 13.01 -16.59
N SER A 213 32.60 13.75 -17.07
CA SER A 213 32.86 14.85 -17.99
C SER A 213 33.69 15.98 -17.35
N SER A 214 33.38 16.35 -16.12
CA SER A 214 34.14 17.34 -15.37
C SER A 214 35.59 16.90 -15.10
N ALA A 215 35.81 15.63 -14.83
CA ALA A 215 37.18 15.09 -14.67
C ALA A 215 38.00 15.20 -15.96
N ARG A 216 37.40 14.83 -17.11
CA ARG A 216 38.05 15.00 -18.43
C ARG A 216 38.38 16.46 -18.75
N ASP A 217 37.44 17.36 -18.48
CA ASP A 217 37.66 18.81 -18.69
C ASP A 217 38.80 19.33 -17.83
N LEU A 218 38.93 18.85 -16.57
CA LEU A 218 40.06 19.20 -15.71
C LEU A 218 41.38 18.64 -16.24
N GLU A 219 41.41 17.40 -16.71
CA GLU A 219 42.58 16.82 -17.34
C GLU A 219 43.05 17.63 -18.55
N HIS A 220 42.15 17.97 -19.46
CA HIS A 220 42.47 18.81 -20.60
C HIS A 220 43.00 20.20 -20.21
N ARG A 221 42.45 20.80 -19.14
CA ARG A 221 42.92 22.08 -18.63
C ARG A 221 44.30 21.96 -18.02
N VAL A 222 44.60 20.88 -17.28
CA VAL A 222 45.91 20.64 -16.74
C VAL A 222 46.92 20.47 -17.84
N ASP A 223 46.63 19.69 -18.89
CA ASP A 223 47.52 19.48 -20.02
C ASP A 223 47.75 20.80 -20.81
N ALA A 224 46.70 21.61 -21.01
CA ALA A 224 46.84 22.91 -21.66
C ALA A 224 47.76 23.85 -20.86
N LEU A 225 47.56 23.90 -19.52
CA LEU A 225 48.46 24.70 -18.66
C LEU A 225 49.89 24.22 -18.65
N ARG A 226 50.09 22.87 -18.66
CA ARG A 226 51.44 22.30 -18.80
C ARG A 226 52.09 22.74 -20.07
N HIS A 227 51.41 22.68 -21.21
CA HIS A 227 51.96 23.13 -22.51
C HIS A 227 52.29 24.63 -22.53
N GLU A 228 51.58 25.43 -21.71
CA GLU A 228 51.84 26.88 -21.61
C GLU A 228 53.06 27.21 -20.78
N VAL A 229 53.26 26.53 -19.64
CA VAL A 229 54.30 26.89 -18.67
C VAL A 229 55.54 25.96 -18.68
N GLU A 230 55.41 24.73 -19.19
CA GLU A 230 56.52 23.78 -19.26
C GLU A 230 57.20 23.83 -20.64
N ARG A 231 58.51 23.69 -20.67
CA ARG A 231 59.34 23.62 -21.87
C ARG A 231 60.32 22.45 -21.70
N ARG A 232 60.80 21.93 -22.80
CA ARG A 232 61.78 20.88 -22.83
C ARG A 232 63.09 21.38 -23.45
N VAL A 233 64.24 21.02 -22.88
CA VAL A 233 65.56 21.37 -23.41
C VAL A 233 65.80 20.60 -24.69
N LYS A 234 66.18 21.28 -25.79
CA LYS A 234 66.56 20.64 -27.06
C LYS A 234 67.87 19.89 -26.96
N ALA A 235 68.07 18.93 -27.84
CA ALA A 235 69.38 18.29 -28.04
C ALA A 235 70.43 19.31 -28.58
N PRO A 236 71.68 19.22 -28.15
CA PRO A 236 72.32 18.20 -27.31
C PRO A 236 72.21 18.45 -25.79
N GLY A 237 71.51 19.47 -25.34
CA GLY A 237 71.40 19.94 -23.98
C GLY A 237 71.66 21.43 -23.87
N ALA A 238 71.54 22.01 -22.67
CA ALA A 238 71.64 23.44 -22.44
C ALA A 238 72.37 23.73 -21.13
N ARG A 239 73.08 24.88 -21.11
CA ARG A 239 73.72 25.39 -19.88
C ARG A 239 72.81 26.43 -19.19
N LEU A 240 72.42 26.10 -17.98
CA LEU A 240 71.63 27.02 -17.15
C LEU A 240 72.52 28.15 -16.67
N LYS A 241 72.14 29.37 -17.01
CA LYS A 241 72.90 30.60 -16.73
C LYS A 241 72.37 31.32 -15.50
N ALA A 242 73.26 32.02 -14.77
CA ALA A 242 72.89 32.78 -13.61
C ALA A 242 72.12 34.07 -13.97
N ALA A 243 72.27 34.59 -15.22
CA ALA A 243 71.63 35.82 -15.72
C ALA A 243 71.34 35.70 -17.23
N PRO A 244 70.41 36.53 -17.79
CA PRO A 244 69.94 36.43 -19.18
C PRO A 244 70.92 36.99 -20.21
N PHE A 245 72.19 36.55 -20.20
CA PHE A 245 73.20 36.90 -21.20
C PHE A 245 74.25 35.80 -21.34
N LEU A 246 74.89 35.67 -22.48
CA LEU A 246 75.77 34.60 -22.86
C LEU A 246 77.04 34.46 -21.99
N SER A 247 77.62 35.54 -21.51
CA SER A 247 78.78 35.53 -20.63
C SER A 247 78.52 35.29 -19.18
N ALA A 248 77.23 35.12 -18.77
CA ALA A 248 76.86 34.80 -17.40
C ALA A 248 77.39 33.43 -16.94
N ALA A 249 77.66 33.30 -15.66
CA ALA A 249 78.16 32.04 -15.07
C ALA A 249 77.18 30.90 -15.30
N ASN A 250 77.73 29.71 -15.56
CA ASN A 250 76.92 28.49 -15.64
C ASN A 250 76.63 28.01 -14.24
N ILE A 251 75.30 27.75 -13.96
CA ILE A 251 74.84 27.19 -12.69
C ILE A 251 74.86 25.66 -12.79
N ALA A 252 74.32 25.13 -13.90
CA ALA A 252 74.19 23.70 -14.16
C ALA A 252 74.23 23.38 -15.64
N GLU A 253 74.48 22.11 -15.99
CA GLU A 253 74.27 21.59 -17.34
C GLU A 253 73.04 20.71 -17.33
N LEU A 254 72.10 21.03 -18.22
CA LEU A 254 70.88 20.31 -18.39
C LEU A 254 70.98 19.37 -19.58
N ALA A 255 70.64 18.12 -19.37
CA ALA A 255 70.59 17.11 -20.43
C ALA A 255 69.53 17.45 -21.48
N ALA A 256 69.70 16.92 -22.68
CA ALA A 256 68.67 16.98 -23.70
C ALA A 256 67.36 16.38 -23.15
N TYR A 257 66.26 17.01 -23.50
CA TYR A 257 64.89 16.61 -23.12
C TYR A 257 64.54 16.76 -21.62
N THR A 258 65.38 17.46 -20.86
CA THR A 258 65.03 17.84 -19.48
C THR A 258 63.84 18.83 -19.53
N GLU A 259 62.78 18.48 -18.79
CA GLU A 259 61.62 19.36 -18.65
C GLU A 259 61.91 20.44 -17.62
N VAL A 260 61.51 21.68 -17.93
CA VAL A 260 61.72 22.87 -17.08
C VAL A 260 60.49 23.71 -17.07
N VAL A 261 60.16 24.31 -15.92
CA VAL A 261 59.05 25.22 -15.77
C VAL A 261 59.48 26.66 -16.06
N VAL A 262 58.81 27.31 -16.96
CA VAL A 262 59.08 28.72 -17.30
C VAL A 262 58.45 29.62 -16.23
N VAL A 263 59.30 30.38 -15.56
CA VAL A 263 58.88 31.30 -14.51
C VAL A 263 58.87 32.76 -15.02
N ILE A 264 59.82 33.12 -15.90
CA ILE A 264 59.95 34.45 -16.46
C ILE A 264 60.13 34.33 -17.97
N VAL A 265 59.40 35.13 -18.73
CA VAL A 265 59.50 35.21 -20.19
C VAL A 265 60.14 36.54 -20.59
N THR A 266 61.23 36.48 -21.36
CA THR A 266 61.80 37.64 -22.05
C THR A 266 61.99 37.33 -23.56
N PRO A 267 62.20 38.28 -24.42
CA PRO A 267 62.24 38.02 -25.89
C PRO A 267 63.30 36.98 -26.33
N HIS A 268 64.40 36.83 -25.61
CA HIS A 268 65.53 36.01 -26.02
C HIS A 268 65.89 34.97 -24.94
N TRP A 269 65.44 35.09 -23.72
CA TRP A 269 65.77 34.24 -22.59
C TRP A 269 64.53 33.88 -21.80
N LEU A 270 64.47 32.66 -21.32
CA LEU A 270 63.44 32.19 -20.37
C LEU A 270 64.09 31.94 -19.02
N GLY A 271 63.53 32.56 -17.99
CA GLY A 271 63.86 32.18 -16.61
C GLY A 271 63.12 30.89 -16.26
N VAL A 272 63.86 29.88 -15.94
CA VAL A 272 63.29 28.56 -15.73
C VAL A 272 63.65 27.98 -14.35
N GLU A 273 62.80 27.11 -13.87
CA GLU A 273 63.05 26.29 -12.70
C GLU A 273 63.15 24.85 -13.14
N THR A 274 64.24 24.17 -12.72
CA THR A 274 64.50 22.77 -13.05
C THR A 274 63.78 21.83 -12.05
N PRO A 275 63.63 20.53 -12.34
CA PRO A 275 63.07 19.56 -11.41
C PRO A 275 63.80 19.44 -10.07
N GLN A 276 65.08 19.89 -10.02
CA GLN A 276 65.89 19.95 -8.80
C GLN A 276 65.75 21.30 -8.07
N SER A 277 64.71 22.13 -8.44
CA SER A 277 64.43 23.44 -7.88
C SER A 277 65.56 24.46 -8.07
N GLN A 278 66.43 24.27 -9.09
CA GLN A 278 67.44 25.26 -9.45
C GLN A 278 66.81 26.29 -10.40
N ARG A 279 67.01 27.55 -10.13
CA ARG A 279 66.53 28.68 -10.98
C ARG A 279 67.66 29.26 -11.79
N GLY A 280 67.43 29.55 -13.04
CA GLY A 280 68.38 30.16 -13.93
C GLY A 280 67.78 30.53 -15.25
N TRP A 281 68.59 30.87 -16.19
CA TRP A 281 68.16 31.39 -17.51
C TRP A 281 68.65 30.49 -18.62
N LEU A 282 67.76 30.22 -19.57
CA LEU A 282 68.05 29.53 -20.82
C LEU A 282 67.67 30.38 -22.04
N PRO A 283 68.44 30.34 -23.14
CA PRO A 283 68.05 30.97 -24.40
C PRO A 283 66.75 30.31 -24.93
N VAL A 284 65.83 31.08 -25.45
CA VAL A 284 64.57 30.57 -26.04
C VAL A 284 64.81 29.52 -27.10
N GLU A 285 65.91 29.67 -27.90
CA GLU A 285 66.27 28.76 -28.98
C GLU A 285 66.60 27.33 -28.50
N GLN A 286 67.05 27.18 -27.26
CA GLN A 286 67.45 25.90 -26.66
C GLN A 286 66.26 25.16 -26.00
N LEU A 287 65.08 25.79 -26.07
CA LEU A 287 63.86 25.19 -25.51
C LEU A 287 62.84 24.90 -26.61
N GLU A 288 62.07 23.87 -26.40
CA GLU A 288 60.92 23.51 -27.23
C GLU A 288 59.67 23.32 -26.35
N THR A 289 58.48 23.45 -26.93
CA THR A 289 57.23 23.11 -26.26
C THR A 289 57.15 21.62 -26.03
N LEU A 290 56.51 21.22 -25.00
CA LEU A 290 56.18 19.78 -24.78
C LEU A 290 55.36 19.26 -25.95
N PRO A 291 55.56 17.99 -26.35
CA PRO A 291 54.81 17.37 -27.45
C PRO A 291 53.32 17.19 -27.10
#